data_4a311eb605cbb22dd2fe2c873a9fafe1
#
_entry.id   4a311eb605cbb22dd2fe2c873a9fafe1
#
_cell.length_a   1.000
_cell.length_b   1.000
_cell.length_c   1.000
_cell.angle_alpha   90.00
_cell.angle_beta   90.00
_cell.angle_gamma   90.00
#
_symmetry.space_group_name_H-M   'P 1'
#
loop_
_entity.id
_entity.type
_entity.pdbx_description
1 polymer ?
#
loop_
_entity_poly.entity_id
_entity_poly.type
_entity_poly.pdbx_seq_one_letter_code
_entity_poly.pdbx_strand_id
1 'polypeptide(L)'
;MRRRPPTATLVASSALMISASSAMALTSFATPSRNIGCIGDRTEVRCDIRESTATPPKKPKSCTFDWGDAFAVGPKGRGHGVCHSDTALPAPGQRIRILKYGTSITLGKITCTSRRTGLTCRNTADHGFFLSRQKIRVF
;
A
#
# COMPACT_ATOMS: atom_id res chain seq x y z
N MET A 1 18.31 -77.51 -7.48
CA MET A 1 17.23 -76.52 -7.48
C MET A 1 17.77 -75.21 -6.90
N ARG A 2 18.06 -74.25 -7.74
CA ARG A 2 18.57 -72.91 -7.31
C ARG A 2 17.37 -71.97 -7.17
N ARG A 3 17.09 -71.52 -5.95
CA ARG A 3 16.04 -70.51 -5.70
C ARG A 3 16.59 -69.12 -6.08
N ARG A 4 15.84 -68.42 -6.95
CA ARG A 4 16.11 -67.02 -7.26
C ARG A 4 15.56 -66.12 -6.16
N PRO A 5 16.29 -65.06 -5.76
CA PRO A 5 15.76 -64.09 -4.79
C PRO A 5 14.71 -63.18 -5.46
N PRO A 6 13.75 -62.66 -4.69
CA PRO A 6 12.76 -61.74 -5.24
C PRO A 6 13.39 -60.36 -5.48
N THR A 7 13.14 -59.82 -6.65
CA THR A 7 13.50 -58.45 -7.03
C THR A 7 12.59 -57.44 -6.27
N ALA A 8 13.19 -56.69 -5.38
CA ALA A 8 12.49 -55.60 -4.71
C ALA A 8 12.39 -54.40 -5.66
N THR A 9 11.17 -54.03 -6.04
CA THR A 9 10.88 -52.84 -6.83
C THR A 9 10.82 -51.62 -5.91
N LEU A 10 11.81 -50.74 -6.02
CA LEU A 10 11.81 -49.45 -5.35
C LEU A 10 10.82 -48.49 -6.04
N VAL A 11 9.71 -48.20 -5.37
CA VAL A 11 8.78 -47.16 -5.80
C VAL A 11 9.32 -45.82 -5.31
N ALA A 12 9.84 -45.00 -6.24
CA ALA A 12 10.25 -43.65 -5.94
C ALA A 12 9.01 -42.75 -5.79
N SER A 13 8.67 -42.40 -4.55
CA SER A 13 7.63 -41.38 -4.29
C SER A 13 8.20 -39.98 -4.56
N SER A 14 7.82 -39.40 -5.68
CA SER A 14 8.12 -37.98 -5.97
C SER A 14 7.20 -37.09 -5.12
N ALA A 15 7.74 -36.52 -4.06
CA ALA A 15 7.04 -35.49 -3.29
C ALA A 15 6.98 -34.20 -4.11
N LEU A 16 5.80 -33.81 -4.58
CA LEU A 16 5.55 -32.50 -5.18
C LEU A 16 5.67 -31.45 -4.08
N MET A 17 6.75 -30.66 -4.12
CA MET A 17 6.87 -29.47 -3.26
C MET A 17 6.00 -28.36 -3.86
N ILE A 18 4.82 -28.15 -3.27
CA ILE A 18 3.97 -27.00 -3.57
C ILE A 18 4.58 -25.81 -2.84
N SER A 19 5.29 -24.95 -3.56
CA SER A 19 5.74 -23.65 -3.04
C SER A 19 4.52 -22.75 -2.89
N ALA A 20 4.05 -22.56 -1.65
CA ALA A 20 3.04 -21.56 -1.35
C ALA A 20 3.67 -20.17 -1.50
N SER A 21 3.39 -19.47 -2.60
CA SER A 21 3.68 -18.06 -2.75
C SER A 21 2.78 -17.31 -1.78
N SER A 22 3.36 -16.75 -0.70
CA SER A 22 2.63 -15.83 0.19
C SER A 22 2.34 -14.55 -0.55
N ALA A 23 1.14 -14.41 -1.10
CA ALA A 23 0.65 -13.16 -1.63
C ALA A 23 0.59 -12.15 -0.47
N MET A 24 1.28 -11.02 -0.61
CA MET A 24 1.24 -9.95 0.38
C MET A 24 -0.14 -9.30 0.36
N ALA A 25 -0.88 -9.40 1.47
CA ALA A 25 -2.20 -8.80 1.60
C ALA A 25 -2.07 -7.27 1.64
N LEU A 26 -2.84 -6.59 0.78
CA LEU A 26 -2.98 -5.13 0.82
C LEU A 26 -3.79 -4.72 2.06
N THR A 27 -3.33 -3.69 2.73
CA THR A 27 -4.03 -3.07 3.85
C THR A 27 -4.70 -1.79 3.37
N SER A 28 -6.01 -1.66 3.62
CA SER A 28 -6.77 -0.45 3.32
C SER A 28 -7.22 0.21 4.61
N PHE A 29 -7.16 1.54 4.65
CA PHE A 29 -7.64 2.33 5.77
C PHE A 29 -8.05 3.74 5.32
N ALA A 30 -8.79 4.44 6.14
CA ALA A 30 -9.18 5.82 5.89
C ALA A 30 -9.03 6.66 7.16
N THR A 31 -8.92 7.97 6.99
CA THR A 31 -9.02 8.92 8.09
C THR A 31 -10.44 8.98 8.63
N PRO A 32 -10.67 9.47 9.88
CA PRO A 32 -12.00 9.54 10.46
C PRO A 32 -13.03 10.29 9.62
N SER A 33 -12.61 11.36 8.93
CA SER A 33 -13.49 12.13 8.02
C SER A 33 -13.79 11.38 6.71
N ARG A 34 -13.07 10.29 6.43
CA ARG A 34 -13.10 9.55 5.15
C ARG A 34 -12.70 10.41 3.94
N ASN A 35 -12.14 11.59 4.17
CA ASN A 35 -11.62 12.45 3.11
C ASN A 35 -10.31 11.93 2.51
N ILE A 36 -9.56 11.13 3.27
CA ILE A 36 -8.33 10.48 2.82
C ILE A 36 -8.52 8.97 2.98
N GLY A 37 -8.31 8.23 1.90
CA GLY A 37 -8.30 6.78 1.86
C GLY A 37 -6.96 6.27 1.37
N CYS A 38 -6.47 5.21 1.99
CA CYS A 38 -5.15 4.64 1.72
C CYS A 38 -5.24 3.15 1.46
N ILE A 39 -4.32 2.68 0.62
CA ILE A 39 -4.08 1.26 0.36
C ILE A 39 -2.58 1.03 0.25
N GLY A 40 -2.10 -0.08 0.75
CA GLY A 40 -0.69 -0.41 0.62
C GLY A 40 -0.27 -1.66 1.33
N ASP A 41 1.00 -1.91 1.21
CA ASP A 41 1.74 -2.97 1.89
C ASP A 41 3.13 -2.44 2.28
N ARG A 42 4.06 -3.34 2.61
CA ARG A 42 5.43 -2.94 2.96
C ARG A 42 6.28 -2.43 1.78
N THR A 43 5.79 -2.52 0.55
CA THR A 43 6.50 -2.05 -0.66
C THR A 43 6.09 -0.65 -1.08
N GLU A 44 4.86 -0.25 -0.81
CA GLU A 44 4.34 1.07 -1.11
C GLU A 44 3.05 1.34 -0.34
N VAL A 45 2.86 2.57 0.08
CA VAL A 45 1.57 3.08 0.57
C VAL A 45 1.14 4.22 -0.33
N ARG A 46 -0.08 4.13 -0.85
CA ARG A 46 -0.76 5.17 -1.62
C ARG A 46 -1.94 5.71 -0.83
N CYS A 47 -2.10 7.01 -0.81
CA CYS A 47 -3.28 7.68 -0.25
C CYS A 47 -3.86 8.66 -1.26
N ASP A 48 -5.18 8.65 -1.38
CA ASP A 48 -5.94 9.57 -2.20
C ASP A 48 -6.74 10.51 -1.29
N ILE A 49 -6.86 11.78 -1.69
CA ILE A 49 -7.65 12.79 -0.99
C ILE A 49 -8.84 13.21 -1.85
N ARG A 50 -10.04 13.21 -1.26
CA ARG A 50 -11.30 13.52 -1.96
C ARG A 50 -11.45 15.01 -2.23
N GLU A 51 -11.28 15.82 -1.20
CA GLU A 51 -11.44 17.26 -1.26
C GLU A 51 -10.22 17.97 -0.71
N SER A 52 -9.63 18.84 -1.53
CA SER A 52 -8.50 19.68 -1.16
C SER A 52 -8.55 21.01 -1.90
N THR A 53 -8.18 22.07 -1.19
CA THR A 53 -7.94 23.41 -1.77
C THR A 53 -6.45 23.67 -1.98
N ALA A 54 -5.59 22.71 -1.61
CA ALA A 54 -4.15 22.81 -1.79
C ALA A 54 -3.77 22.74 -3.27
N THR A 55 -2.72 23.45 -3.63
CA THR A 55 -2.12 23.33 -4.96
C THR A 55 -1.27 22.05 -5.02
N PRO A 56 -1.63 21.07 -5.86
CA PRO A 56 -0.82 19.86 -5.99
C PRO A 56 0.47 20.14 -6.77
N PRO A 57 1.45 19.22 -6.71
CA PRO A 57 2.61 19.25 -7.58
C PRO A 57 2.20 19.31 -9.06
N LYS A 58 3.03 19.96 -9.88
CA LYS A 58 2.78 20.10 -11.32
C LYS A 58 2.59 18.73 -11.98
N LYS A 59 1.55 18.59 -12.79
CA LYS A 59 1.28 17.37 -13.56
C LYS A 59 2.41 17.09 -14.55
N PRO A 60 3.05 15.91 -14.52
CA PRO A 60 4.03 15.52 -15.52
C PRO A 60 3.39 15.41 -16.92
N LYS A 61 4.13 15.76 -17.96
CA LYS A 61 3.66 15.59 -19.34
C LYS A 61 3.38 14.14 -19.71
N SER A 62 4.05 13.20 -19.04
CA SER A 62 3.86 11.76 -19.22
C SER A 62 2.55 11.22 -18.61
N CYS A 63 1.90 11.97 -17.71
CA CYS A 63 0.64 11.56 -17.10
C CYS A 63 -0.53 11.94 -17.98
N THR A 64 -1.23 10.95 -18.54
CA THR A 64 -2.43 11.12 -19.37
C THR A 64 -3.73 10.85 -18.60
N PHE A 65 -3.64 10.50 -17.32
CA PHE A 65 -4.77 10.21 -16.42
C PHE A 65 -4.94 11.32 -15.36
N ASP A 66 -5.62 10.99 -14.26
CA ASP A 66 -5.86 11.90 -13.15
C ASP A 66 -4.56 12.16 -12.37
N TRP A 67 -4.47 13.35 -11.80
CA TRP A 67 -3.30 13.82 -11.08
C TRP A 67 -3.67 14.86 -10.03
N GLY A 68 -2.93 14.84 -8.92
CA GLY A 68 -2.97 15.91 -7.92
C GLY A 68 -3.77 15.56 -6.67
N ASP A 69 -4.42 14.40 -6.64
CA ASP A 69 -5.24 13.92 -5.54
C ASP A 69 -4.76 12.57 -4.96
N ALA A 70 -3.73 11.95 -5.57
CA ALA A 70 -3.15 10.70 -5.12
C ALA A 70 -1.63 10.81 -4.95
N PHE A 71 -1.13 10.27 -3.83
CA PHE A 71 0.27 10.34 -3.43
C PHE A 71 0.73 9.00 -2.89
N ALA A 72 2.01 8.67 -3.15
CA ALA A 72 2.60 7.42 -2.69
C ALA A 72 4.00 7.60 -2.12
N VAL A 73 4.41 6.65 -1.29
CA VAL A 73 5.78 6.53 -0.77
C VAL A 73 6.14 5.05 -0.63
N GLY A 74 7.35 4.71 -1.08
CA GLY A 74 7.96 3.40 -0.87
C GLY A 74 8.82 3.34 0.41
N PRO A 75 9.52 2.22 0.65
CA PRO A 75 10.39 2.04 1.82
C PRO A 75 11.65 2.93 1.79
N LYS A 76 11.97 3.49 0.65
CA LYS A 76 13.09 4.39 0.39
C LYS A 76 12.62 5.52 -0.52
N GLY A 77 13.39 6.57 -0.66
CA GLY A 77 13.12 7.64 -1.60
C GLY A 77 11.93 8.53 -1.22
N ARG A 78 11.76 9.58 -1.99
CA ARG A 78 10.79 10.63 -1.73
C ARG A 78 9.36 10.18 -1.98
N GLY A 79 8.43 10.81 -1.28
CA GLY A 79 7.03 10.78 -1.67
C GLY A 79 6.82 11.42 -3.05
N HIS A 80 5.77 11.00 -3.75
CA HIS A 80 5.46 11.48 -5.09
C HIS A 80 3.97 11.42 -5.38
N GLY A 81 3.55 12.22 -6.36
CA GLY A 81 2.20 12.14 -6.92
C GLY A 81 2.03 10.88 -7.77
N VAL A 82 0.82 10.37 -7.82
CA VAL A 82 0.45 9.18 -8.60
C VAL A 82 -0.41 9.58 -9.79
N CYS A 83 0.00 9.14 -10.98
CA CYS A 83 -0.85 9.21 -12.18
C CYS A 83 -1.79 8.00 -12.17
N HIS A 84 -3.12 8.23 -12.14
CA HIS A 84 -4.07 7.15 -11.89
C HIS A 84 -5.39 7.33 -12.61
N SER A 85 -6.11 6.22 -12.78
CA SER A 85 -7.49 6.19 -13.28
C SER A 85 -8.45 5.46 -12.30
N ASP A 86 -7.93 5.01 -11.17
CA ASP A 86 -8.63 4.34 -10.08
C ASP A 86 -8.53 5.16 -8.79
N THR A 87 -9.04 4.66 -7.68
CA THR A 87 -8.97 5.37 -6.40
C THR A 87 -8.74 4.43 -5.21
N ALA A 88 -7.98 4.90 -4.23
CA ALA A 88 -7.85 4.29 -2.91
C ALA A 88 -8.92 4.79 -1.91
N LEU A 89 -9.77 5.74 -2.33
CA LEU A 89 -10.86 6.24 -1.50
C LEU A 89 -11.92 5.16 -1.28
N PRO A 90 -12.46 5.03 -0.06
CA PRO A 90 -13.58 4.11 0.17
C PRO A 90 -14.83 4.59 -0.58
N ALA A 91 -15.58 3.64 -1.14
CA ALA A 91 -16.89 3.91 -1.69
C ALA A 91 -17.86 4.37 -0.57
N PRO A 92 -18.92 5.14 -0.90
CA PRO A 92 -19.94 5.51 0.07
C PRO A 92 -20.48 4.27 0.80
N GLY A 93 -20.48 4.30 2.15
CA GLY A 93 -20.95 3.19 2.98
C GLY A 93 -20.04 1.96 3.04
N GLN A 94 -18.94 1.93 2.31
CA GLN A 94 -17.98 0.82 2.38
C GLN A 94 -17.38 0.71 3.77
N ARG A 95 -17.35 -0.51 4.32
CA ARG A 95 -16.62 -0.80 5.55
C ARG A 95 -15.12 -0.74 5.28
N ILE A 96 -14.43 0.09 6.07
CA ILE A 96 -12.98 0.26 5.99
C ILE A 96 -12.43 0.51 7.38
N ARG A 97 -11.20 0.07 7.63
CA ARG A 97 -10.50 0.40 8.87
C ARG A 97 -10.31 1.92 8.97
N ILE A 98 -10.72 2.51 10.09
CA ILE A 98 -10.49 3.92 10.37
C ILE A 98 -9.22 4.07 11.20
N LEU A 99 -8.28 4.84 10.68
CA LEU A 99 -7.08 5.24 11.41
C LEU A 99 -7.44 6.46 12.29
N LYS A 100 -7.75 6.20 13.55
CA LYS A 100 -8.20 7.24 14.49
C LYS A 100 -7.14 8.34 14.65
N TYR A 101 -7.59 9.55 14.91
CA TYR A 101 -6.69 10.67 15.21
C TYR A 101 -5.75 10.33 16.37
N GLY A 102 -4.47 10.68 16.22
CA GLY A 102 -3.43 10.39 17.19
C GLY A 102 -2.87 8.98 17.11
N THR A 103 -3.30 8.16 16.14
CA THR A 103 -2.80 6.79 15.95
C THR A 103 -2.02 6.63 14.66
N SER A 104 -1.23 5.57 14.60
CA SER A 104 -0.38 5.24 13.46
C SER A 104 -0.60 3.80 13.02
N ILE A 105 -0.32 3.53 11.75
CA ILE A 105 -0.19 2.20 11.17
C ILE A 105 1.17 2.09 10.51
N THR A 106 1.86 0.98 10.75
CA THR A 106 3.18 0.73 10.14
C THR A 106 3.09 -0.48 9.21
N LEU A 107 3.49 -0.27 7.97
CA LEU A 107 3.58 -1.28 6.92
C LEU A 107 5.06 -1.38 6.49
N GLY A 108 5.78 -2.34 7.05
CA GLY A 108 7.22 -2.46 6.84
C GLY A 108 7.98 -1.24 7.36
N LYS A 109 8.63 -0.51 6.45
CA LYS A 109 9.38 0.72 6.76
C LYS A 109 8.57 2.02 6.60
N ILE A 110 7.27 1.91 6.34
CA ILE A 110 6.39 3.05 6.10
C ILE A 110 5.41 3.17 7.27
N THR A 111 5.35 4.34 7.89
CA THR A 111 4.41 4.65 8.97
C THR A 111 3.49 5.78 8.54
N CYS A 112 2.18 5.55 8.62
CA CYS A 112 1.16 6.57 8.42
C CYS A 112 0.56 6.97 9.77
N THR A 113 0.54 8.26 10.04
CA THR A 113 0.03 8.84 11.29
C THR A 113 -1.13 9.77 10.98
N SER A 114 -2.29 9.51 11.59
CA SER A 114 -3.49 10.32 11.46
C SER A 114 -3.56 11.36 12.57
N ARG A 115 -3.79 12.60 12.19
CA ARG A 115 -4.02 13.71 13.11
C ARG A 115 -5.18 14.58 12.60
N ARG A 116 -5.76 15.39 13.46
CA ARG A 116 -6.81 16.36 13.05
C ARG A 116 -6.28 17.34 12.00
N THR A 117 -4.98 17.63 12.01
CA THR A 117 -4.31 18.51 11.06
C THR A 117 -4.04 17.88 9.70
N GLY A 118 -4.10 16.56 9.58
CA GLY A 118 -3.85 15.83 8.35
C GLY A 118 -3.22 14.45 8.56
N LEU A 119 -2.95 13.78 7.47
CA LEU A 119 -2.29 12.48 7.41
C LEU A 119 -0.86 12.61 6.93
N THR A 120 0.08 12.04 7.66
CA THR A 120 1.48 11.90 7.23
C THR A 120 1.81 10.43 7.00
N CYS A 121 2.31 10.07 5.84
CA CYS A 121 2.95 8.78 5.59
C CYS A 121 4.44 9.00 5.34
N ARG A 122 5.29 8.31 6.10
CA ARG A 122 6.74 8.54 6.11
C ARG A 122 7.49 7.21 6.19
N ASN A 123 8.55 7.08 5.40
CA ASN A 123 9.48 5.96 5.53
C ASN A 123 10.60 6.24 6.53
N THR A 124 11.44 5.23 6.81
CA THR A 124 12.54 5.34 7.77
C THR A 124 13.68 6.25 7.31
N ALA A 125 13.70 6.69 6.04
CA ALA A 125 14.61 7.69 5.49
C ALA A 125 14.06 9.13 5.58
N ASP A 126 12.96 9.34 6.32
CA ASP A 126 12.27 10.64 6.50
C ASP A 126 11.67 11.24 5.23
N HIS A 127 11.41 10.42 4.23
CA HIS A 127 10.68 10.78 3.03
C HIS A 127 9.22 10.35 3.11
N GLY A 128 8.35 11.06 2.41
CA GLY A 128 6.94 10.72 2.39
C GLY A 128 6.04 11.83 1.85
N PHE A 129 4.84 11.90 2.39
CA PHE A 129 3.90 12.97 2.06
C PHE A 129 3.03 13.33 3.27
N PHE A 130 2.51 14.54 3.21
CA PHE A 130 1.50 15.08 4.11
C PHE A 130 0.28 15.53 3.31
N LEU A 131 -0.91 15.13 3.74
CA LEU A 131 -2.18 15.46 3.10
C LEU A 131 -3.16 16.07 4.12
N SER A 132 -3.68 17.24 3.77
CA SER A 132 -4.83 17.86 4.42
C SER A 132 -5.67 18.60 3.38
N ARG A 133 -6.86 19.07 3.76
CA ARG A 133 -7.69 19.89 2.85
C ARG A 133 -6.95 21.13 2.34
N GLN A 134 -6.13 21.74 3.18
CA GLN A 134 -5.47 23.01 2.89
C GLN A 134 -4.04 22.85 2.40
N LYS A 135 -3.41 21.71 2.64
CA LYS A 135 -1.98 21.53 2.36
C LYS A 135 -1.67 20.14 1.84
N ILE A 136 -0.90 20.10 0.77
CA ILE A 136 -0.29 18.90 0.20
C ILE A 136 1.22 19.13 0.17
N ARG A 137 1.98 18.20 0.69
CA ARG A 137 3.45 18.24 0.67
C ARG A 137 4.02 16.87 0.38
N VAL A 138 4.97 16.78 -0.54
CA VAL A 138 5.80 15.61 -0.79
C VAL A 138 7.24 15.93 -0.43
N PHE A 139 7.94 14.98 0.17
CA PHE A 139 9.30 15.19 0.68
C PHE A 139 10.13 13.90 0.71
#